data_291c6aa7e1c79ee4fe3d9274cd0f45e1
#
_entry.id   291c6aa7e1c79ee4fe3d9274cd0f45e1
#
_cell.length_a   1.000
_cell.length_b   1.000
_cell.length_c   1.000
_cell.angle_alpha   90.00
_cell.angle_beta   90.00
_cell.angle_gamma   90.00
#
_symmetry.space_group_name_H-M   'P 1'
#
loop_
_entity.id
_entity.type
_entity.pdbx_description
1 polymer ?
#
loop_
_entity_poly.entity_id
_entity_poly.type
_entity_poly.pdbx_seq_one_letter_code
_entity_poly.pdbx_strand_id
1 'polypeptide(L)'
;EWLKIKPLIKILDKSQYKLLFTGQHPDLLKNTNVDYKIIMSQSNNRLDQIISDCMLQFPTGDFNSVLVQGDTGSAFGCALAAYNRKLKIYYLEAGLRSYDLDHPYPEEAYRQMIARISDVNLCPTELSKKNLISENMNGQCFVVGNTVLDNLLPYKEKCEYTNKILITLHRRENHYQMDKWFTEINNLASSYPNLEFILPLHPNPNVQKHKHLLTNINVIEPLPHSELLEILIKCRLVISDSGGLQEEGSFFNKKVIVCRETTERPEAIHTGHLHICSSPLLLKELFKDLLNDYQIKNSCPYGDGKSSIKIKHVYEKF
;
A
#
# COMPACT_ATOMS: atom_id res chain seq x y z
N GLU A 1 7.75 -0.68 2.92
CA GLU A 1 7.80 -0.20 4.29
C GLU A 1 8.54 1.13 4.39
N TRP A 2 9.73 1.30 3.77
CA TRP A 2 10.51 2.55 3.86
C TRP A 2 9.71 3.82 3.53
N LEU A 3 8.92 3.79 2.45
CA LEU A 3 8.07 4.93 2.05
C LEU A 3 7.01 5.29 3.10
N LYS A 4 6.60 4.33 3.92
CA LYS A 4 5.61 4.53 4.99
C LYS A 4 6.25 5.08 6.28
N ILE A 5 7.51 4.77 6.55
CA ILE A 5 8.24 5.26 7.74
C ILE A 5 8.91 6.61 7.48
N LYS A 6 9.37 6.86 6.25
CA LYS A 6 10.10 8.07 5.87
C LYS A 6 9.41 9.38 6.26
N PRO A 7 8.09 9.58 6.11
CA PRO A 7 7.41 10.79 6.54
C PRO A 7 7.53 11.04 8.05
N LEU A 8 7.41 9.97 8.85
CA LEU A 8 7.53 10.06 10.31
C LEU A 8 8.95 10.47 10.73
N ILE A 9 9.97 9.86 10.13
CA ILE A 9 11.38 10.18 10.41
C ILE A 9 11.70 11.65 10.10
N LYS A 10 11.06 12.23 9.10
CA LYS A 10 11.29 13.64 8.74
C LYS A 10 10.83 14.65 9.78
N ILE A 11 9.87 14.30 10.61
CA ILE A 11 9.26 15.19 11.61
C ILE A 11 9.72 14.90 13.04
N LEU A 12 10.38 13.76 13.28
CA LEU A 12 10.97 13.41 14.57
C LEU A 12 12.40 13.96 14.67
N ASP A 13 12.78 14.39 15.88
CA ASP A 13 14.17 14.71 16.16
C ASP A 13 15.03 13.43 16.10
N LYS A 14 16.24 13.53 15.54
CA LYS A 14 17.16 12.39 15.40
C LYS A 14 17.56 11.79 16.75
N SER A 15 17.51 12.55 17.82
CA SER A 15 17.75 12.06 19.19
C SER A 15 16.65 11.15 19.72
N GLN A 16 15.45 11.22 19.13
CA GLN A 16 14.26 10.49 19.60
C GLN A 16 14.15 9.07 19.02
N TYR A 17 14.91 8.72 18.00
CA TYR A 17 14.81 7.42 17.34
C TYR A 17 16.15 6.87 16.85
N LYS A 18 16.17 5.55 16.68
CA LYS A 18 17.21 4.81 16.00
C LYS A 18 16.57 3.96 14.89
N LEU A 19 17.25 3.85 13.75
CA LEU A 19 16.79 3.05 12.63
C LEU A 19 17.45 1.68 12.64
N LEU A 20 16.63 0.64 12.65
CA LEU A 20 17.06 -0.74 12.46
C LEU A 20 16.71 -1.18 11.03
N PHE A 21 17.73 -1.53 10.27
CA PHE A 21 17.58 -2.17 8.96
C PHE A 21 17.61 -3.68 9.09
N THR A 22 16.51 -4.34 8.73
CA THR A 22 16.36 -5.79 8.89
C THR A 22 17.04 -6.63 7.82
N GLY A 23 17.62 -6.02 6.76
CA GLY A 23 18.38 -6.72 5.73
C GLY A 23 17.55 -7.51 4.71
N GLN A 24 16.23 -7.58 4.86
CA GLN A 24 15.35 -8.38 4.00
C GLN A 24 15.39 -7.95 2.51
N HIS A 25 15.61 -6.66 2.25
CA HIS A 25 15.73 -6.08 0.90
C HIS A 25 16.95 -5.13 0.84
N PRO A 26 18.16 -5.64 0.61
CA PRO A 26 19.41 -4.89 0.75
C PRO A 26 19.53 -3.67 -0.18
N ASP A 27 18.87 -3.69 -1.32
CA ASP A 27 18.97 -2.62 -2.33
C ASP A 27 18.16 -1.37 -2.00
N LEU A 28 17.18 -1.44 -1.09
CA LEU A 28 16.25 -0.34 -0.82
C LEU A 28 16.85 0.83 -0.02
N LEU A 29 17.96 0.61 0.69
CA LEU A 29 18.54 1.61 1.60
C LEU A 29 20.00 1.95 1.29
N LYS A 30 20.46 1.81 0.05
CA LYS A 30 21.85 2.08 -0.35
C LYS A 30 22.36 3.50 0.07
N ASN A 31 21.44 4.46 0.25
CA ASN A 31 21.75 5.86 0.58
C ASN A 31 21.12 6.33 1.90
N THR A 32 20.68 5.43 2.77
CA THR A 32 20.07 5.80 4.05
C THR A 32 20.99 5.40 5.20
N ASN A 33 21.34 6.37 6.04
CA ASN A 33 22.07 6.09 7.27
C ASN A 33 21.14 5.35 8.25
N VAL A 34 21.53 4.12 8.59
CA VAL A 34 20.86 3.28 9.59
C VAL A 34 21.77 3.14 10.82
N ASP A 35 21.17 3.11 12.00
CA ASP A 35 21.91 3.00 13.25
C ASP A 35 22.29 1.52 13.55
N TYR A 36 21.42 0.60 13.15
CA TYR A 36 21.60 -0.84 13.33
C TYR A 36 21.26 -1.61 12.06
N LYS A 37 21.93 -2.74 11.86
CA LYS A 37 21.70 -3.63 10.71
C LYS A 37 21.69 -5.08 11.14
N ILE A 38 20.66 -5.82 10.74
CA ILE A 38 20.59 -7.27 10.86
C ILE A 38 21.24 -7.89 9.62
N ILE A 39 22.11 -8.87 9.83
CA ILE A 39 22.74 -9.64 8.77
C ILE A 39 21.98 -10.95 8.63
N MET A 40 21.34 -11.14 7.48
CA MET A 40 20.60 -12.36 7.20
C MET A 40 21.56 -13.55 7.06
N SER A 41 21.33 -14.60 7.84
CA SER A 41 22.02 -15.88 7.74
C SER A 41 21.56 -16.66 6.50
N GLN A 42 22.13 -17.82 6.23
CA GLN A 42 21.66 -18.74 5.19
C GLN A 42 20.83 -19.85 5.83
N SER A 43 19.67 -20.13 5.28
CA SER A 43 18.77 -21.20 5.72
C SER A 43 17.96 -21.74 4.54
N ASN A 44 17.52 -22.99 4.65
CA ASN A 44 16.61 -23.60 3.70
C ASN A 44 15.16 -23.08 3.82
N ASN A 45 14.80 -22.54 4.99
CA ASN A 45 13.52 -21.88 5.21
C ASN A 45 13.74 -20.38 5.43
N ARG A 46 13.39 -19.59 4.42
CA ARG A 46 13.59 -18.13 4.44
C ARG A 46 12.75 -17.42 5.51
N LEU A 47 11.54 -17.90 5.82
CA LEU A 47 10.68 -17.27 6.81
C LEU A 47 11.25 -17.46 8.22
N ASP A 48 11.65 -18.70 8.56
CA ASP A 48 12.28 -19.00 9.85
C ASP A 48 13.58 -18.22 10.02
N GLN A 49 14.38 -18.13 8.97
CA GLN A 49 15.62 -17.35 8.95
C GLN A 49 15.39 -15.88 9.30
N ILE A 50 14.45 -15.22 8.59
CA ILE A 50 14.18 -13.79 8.81
C ILE A 50 13.75 -13.53 10.24
N ILE A 51 12.82 -14.34 10.78
CA ILE A 51 12.32 -14.19 12.12
C ILE A 51 13.41 -14.42 13.16
N SER A 52 14.16 -15.51 13.04
CA SER A 52 15.24 -15.85 13.99
C SER A 52 16.36 -14.83 13.97
N ASP A 53 16.81 -14.37 12.80
CA ASP A 53 17.84 -13.33 12.70
C ASP A 53 17.37 -12.01 13.31
N CYS A 54 16.12 -11.62 13.11
CA CYS A 54 15.55 -10.44 13.74
C CYS A 54 15.51 -10.56 15.28
N MET A 55 15.20 -11.73 15.82
CA MET A 55 15.17 -11.96 17.26
C MET A 55 16.57 -12.00 17.88
N LEU A 56 17.51 -12.70 17.26
CA LEU A 56 18.86 -12.91 17.79
C LEU A 56 19.73 -11.64 17.70
N GLN A 57 19.58 -10.89 16.62
CA GLN A 57 20.38 -9.67 16.36
C GLN A 57 19.61 -8.39 16.72
N PHE A 58 18.47 -8.48 17.39
CA PHE A 58 17.75 -7.29 17.84
C PHE A 58 18.64 -6.43 18.73
N PRO A 59 18.74 -5.09 18.48
CA PRO A 59 19.67 -4.25 19.21
C PRO A 59 19.47 -4.27 20.73
N THR A 60 20.58 -4.20 21.45
CA THR A 60 20.60 -3.96 22.89
C THR A 60 20.93 -2.50 23.15
N GLY A 61 20.28 -1.87 24.14
CA GLY A 61 20.46 -0.46 24.50
C GLY A 61 19.30 0.07 25.32
N ASP A 62 19.35 1.33 25.69
CA ASP A 62 18.31 2.02 26.46
C ASP A 62 17.17 2.45 25.53
N PHE A 63 16.41 1.46 25.04
CA PHE A 63 15.20 1.70 24.26
C PHE A 63 13.97 1.58 25.15
N ASN A 64 13.05 2.54 25.05
CA ASN A 64 11.78 2.49 25.77
C ASN A 64 10.69 1.80 24.95
N SER A 65 10.82 1.86 23.62
CA SER A 65 9.80 1.34 22.70
C SER A 65 10.39 0.96 21.36
N VAL A 66 9.60 0.22 20.58
CA VAL A 66 9.86 -0.10 19.18
C VAL A 66 8.63 0.24 18.34
N LEU A 67 8.86 0.79 17.15
CA LEU A 67 7.84 0.89 16.12
C LEU A 67 8.11 -0.19 15.08
N VAL A 68 7.12 -1.07 14.86
CA VAL A 68 7.09 -2.02 13.76
C VAL A 68 6.04 -1.61 12.73
N GLN A 69 6.29 -1.90 11.45
CA GLN A 69 5.39 -1.51 10.38
C GLN A 69 5.07 -2.70 9.48
N GLY A 70 3.78 -2.87 9.18
CA GLY A 70 3.29 -3.88 8.25
C GLY A 70 3.32 -5.30 8.83
N ASP A 71 3.45 -6.27 7.94
CA ASP A 71 3.11 -7.66 8.16
C ASP A 71 4.17 -8.65 7.68
N THR A 72 5.40 -8.17 7.51
CA THR A 72 6.52 -9.01 7.08
C THR A 72 7.07 -9.87 8.22
N GLY A 73 7.75 -10.96 7.89
CA GLY A 73 8.45 -11.77 8.88
C GLY A 73 9.45 -10.98 9.74
N SER A 74 10.08 -9.94 9.16
CA SER A 74 10.96 -9.05 9.92
C SER A 74 10.19 -8.15 10.91
N ALA A 75 9.01 -7.66 10.55
CA ALA A 75 8.15 -6.91 11.46
C ALA A 75 7.72 -7.79 12.63
N PHE A 76 7.29 -9.03 12.35
CA PHE A 76 6.91 -10.00 13.39
C PHE A 76 8.09 -10.38 14.27
N GLY A 77 9.25 -10.72 13.68
CA GLY A 77 10.45 -11.07 14.45
C GLY A 77 10.93 -9.95 15.36
N CYS A 78 10.92 -8.69 14.88
CA CYS A 78 11.26 -7.53 15.71
C CYS A 78 10.22 -7.26 16.80
N ALA A 79 8.92 -7.40 16.52
CA ALA A 79 7.87 -7.25 17.52
C ALA A 79 8.00 -8.29 18.64
N LEU A 80 8.25 -9.56 18.29
CA LEU A 80 8.46 -10.63 19.26
C LEU A 80 9.73 -10.42 20.09
N ALA A 81 10.81 -9.96 19.45
CA ALA A 81 12.05 -9.62 20.15
C ALA A 81 11.84 -8.48 21.15
N ALA A 82 11.08 -7.46 20.81
CA ALA A 82 10.71 -6.35 21.67
C ALA A 82 9.82 -6.81 22.84
N TYR A 83 8.81 -7.63 22.57
CA TYR A 83 7.95 -8.23 23.58
C TYR A 83 8.74 -9.01 24.64
N ASN A 84 9.66 -9.88 24.20
CA ASN A 84 10.52 -10.65 25.11
C ASN A 84 11.42 -9.76 26.01
N ARG A 85 11.70 -8.53 25.57
CA ARG A 85 12.51 -7.55 26.31
C ARG A 85 11.67 -6.53 27.09
N LYS A 86 10.34 -6.70 27.09
CA LYS A 86 9.38 -5.81 27.75
C LYS A 86 9.44 -4.36 27.25
N LEU A 87 9.79 -4.17 25.97
CA LEU A 87 9.73 -2.89 25.33
C LEU A 87 8.29 -2.61 24.86
N LYS A 88 7.85 -1.35 24.97
CA LYS A 88 6.56 -0.93 24.43
C LYS A 88 6.54 -1.06 22.91
N ILE A 89 5.49 -1.65 22.35
CA ILE A 89 5.36 -1.93 20.91
C ILE A 89 4.31 -1.00 20.30
N TYR A 90 4.75 -0.16 19.37
CA TYR A 90 3.89 0.61 18.46
C TYR A 90 3.78 -0.14 17.14
N TYR A 91 2.57 -0.48 16.75
CA TYR A 91 2.31 -1.20 15.50
C TYR A 91 1.66 -0.29 14.48
N LEU A 92 2.42 0.10 13.44
CA LEU A 92 1.95 0.93 12.34
C LEU A 92 1.29 0.04 11.26
N GLU A 93 0.17 0.51 10.70
CA GLU A 93 -0.68 -0.21 9.76
C GLU A 93 -1.45 -1.38 10.44
N ALA A 94 -1.78 -1.19 11.70
CA ALA A 94 -2.47 -2.18 12.52
C ALA A 94 -3.95 -2.36 12.11
N GLY A 95 -4.45 -3.58 12.22
CA GLY A 95 -5.88 -3.89 12.07
C GLY A 95 -6.38 -4.15 10.66
N LEU A 96 -5.50 -4.22 9.65
CA LEU A 96 -5.85 -4.80 8.36
C LEU A 96 -6.14 -6.29 8.55
N ARG A 97 -7.22 -6.81 7.91
CA ARG A 97 -7.63 -8.21 8.01
C ARG A 97 -8.18 -8.72 6.68
N SER A 98 -7.75 -9.93 6.31
CA SER A 98 -8.45 -10.77 5.34
C SER A 98 -9.29 -11.85 6.02
N TYR A 99 -8.95 -12.19 7.26
CA TYR A 99 -9.48 -13.32 8.02
C TYR A 99 -9.26 -14.70 7.36
N ASP A 100 -8.41 -14.75 6.34
CA ASP A 100 -7.98 -15.95 5.67
C ASP A 100 -6.46 -16.09 5.86
N LEU A 101 -6.04 -17.05 6.69
CA LEU A 101 -4.61 -17.24 7.02
C LEU A 101 -3.76 -17.70 5.83
N ASP A 102 -4.40 -18.21 4.79
CA ASP A 102 -3.72 -18.64 3.57
C ASP A 102 -3.61 -17.51 2.52
N HIS A 103 -4.41 -16.42 2.70
CA HIS A 103 -4.43 -15.32 1.72
C HIS A 103 -4.53 -13.90 2.37
N PRO A 104 -3.45 -13.10 2.30
CA PRO A 104 -2.10 -13.44 1.86
C PRO A 104 -1.33 -14.25 2.91
N TYR A 105 -0.58 -15.24 2.47
CA TYR A 105 0.30 -16.06 3.32
C TYR A 105 1.75 -15.56 3.21
N PRO A 106 2.47 -15.37 4.34
CA PRO A 106 2.07 -15.57 5.76
C PRO A 106 1.55 -14.28 6.43
N GLU A 107 1.31 -13.21 5.67
CA GLU A 107 1.09 -11.84 6.16
C GLU A 107 -0.12 -11.73 7.08
N GLU A 108 -1.22 -12.41 6.78
CA GLU A 108 -2.41 -12.33 7.63
C GLU A 108 -2.17 -12.90 9.04
N ALA A 109 -1.45 -14.01 9.14
CA ALA A 109 -1.07 -14.57 10.44
C ALA A 109 -0.17 -13.60 11.22
N TYR A 110 0.81 -13.00 10.56
CA TYR A 110 1.71 -12.05 11.22
C TYR A 110 0.98 -10.79 11.69
N ARG A 111 0.02 -10.25 10.94
CA ARG A 111 -0.82 -9.11 11.36
C ARG A 111 -1.53 -9.40 12.67
N GLN A 112 -2.16 -10.57 12.77
CA GLN A 112 -2.90 -10.96 13.97
C GLN A 112 -1.97 -11.15 15.16
N MET A 113 -0.83 -11.82 14.98
CA MET A 113 0.14 -12.05 16.04
C MET A 113 0.79 -10.75 16.55
N ILE A 114 1.19 -9.85 15.64
CA ILE A 114 1.77 -8.55 16.03
C ILE A 114 0.74 -7.74 16.82
N ALA A 115 -0.51 -7.65 16.32
CA ALA A 115 -1.55 -6.90 17.01
C ALA A 115 -1.83 -7.40 18.41
N ARG A 116 -1.72 -8.73 18.66
CA ARG A 116 -1.95 -9.35 19.96
C ARG A 116 -0.92 -8.91 21.02
N ILE A 117 0.32 -8.65 20.62
CA ILE A 117 1.42 -8.28 21.54
C ILE A 117 1.74 -6.79 21.53
N SER A 118 1.00 -5.99 20.77
CA SER A 118 1.24 -4.54 20.63
C SER A 118 0.53 -3.75 21.74
N ASP A 119 1.22 -2.73 22.28
CA ASP A 119 0.66 -1.81 23.29
C ASP A 119 -0.13 -0.67 22.62
N VAL A 120 0.32 -0.22 21.45
CA VAL A 120 -0.29 0.88 20.70
C VAL A 120 -0.45 0.48 19.24
N ASN A 121 -1.69 0.44 18.78
CA ASN A 121 -2.07 0.11 17.41
C ASN A 121 -2.40 1.37 16.63
N LEU A 122 -1.58 1.70 15.62
CA LEU A 122 -1.73 2.85 14.75
C LEU A 122 -2.46 2.41 13.47
N CYS A 123 -3.78 2.56 13.47
CA CYS A 123 -4.66 2.03 12.42
C CYS A 123 -4.74 2.97 11.23
N PRO A 124 -4.71 2.47 9.98
CA PRO A 124 -4.88 3.31 8.80
C PRO A 124 -6.33 3.84 8.65
N THR A 125 -7.34 3.08 9.10
CA THR A 125 -8.76 3.41 8.91
C THR A 125 -9.59 3.10 10.15
N GLU A 126 -10.83 3.62 10.19
CA GLU A 126 -11.80 3.26 11.23
C GLU A 126 -12.21 1.78 11.16
N LEU A 127 -12.23 1.17 9.97
CA LEU A 127 -12.48 -0.26 9.82
C LEU A 127 -11.37 -1.08 10.46
N SER A 128 -10.12 -0.74 10.20
CA SER A 128 -8.96 -1.39 10.83
C SER A 128 -9.00 -1.32 12.35
N LYS A 129 -9.40 -0.16 12.90
CA LYS A 129 -9.62 -0.02 14.35
C LYS A 129 -10.77 -0.89 14.85
N LYS A 130 -11.91 -0.94 14.13
CA LYS A 130 -13.05 -1.78 14.48
C LYS A 130 -12.68 -3.28 14.51
N ASN A 131 -11.86 -3.74 13.56
CA ASN A 131 -11.38 -5.12 13.54
C ASN A 131 -10.66 -5.46 14.86
N LEU A 132 -9.71 -4.62 15.30
CA LEU A 132 -8.97 -4.84 16.53
C LEU A 132 -9.86 -4.83 17.79
N ILE A 133 -10.84 -3.93 17.83
CA ILE A 133 -11.79 -3.86 18.96
C ILE A 133 -12.65 -5.13 19.00
N SER A 134 -13.15 -5.60 17.85
CA SER A 134 -13.97 -6.82 17.77
C SER A 134 -13.19 -8.09 18.16
N GLU A 135 -11.88 -8.09 17.95
CA GLU A 135 -10.97 -9.17 18.35
C GLU A 135 -10.51 -9.07 19.81
N ASN A 136 -10.99 -8.10 20.58
CA ASN A 136 -10.59 -7.83 21.97
C ASN A 136 -9.06 -7.73 22.12
N MET A 137 -8.41 -6.92 21.28
CA MET A 137 -6.98 -6.65 21.40
C MET A 137 -6.68 -5.75 22.60
N ASN A 138 -5.60 -6.03 23.33
CA ASN A 138 -5.26 -5.32 24.56
C ASN A 138 -4.69 -3.92 24.33
N GLY A 139 -4.05 -3.68 23.19
CA GLY A 139 -3.39 -2.39 22.89
C GLY A 139 -4.39 -1.27 22.60
N GLN A 140 -3.96 -0.04 22.87
CA GLN A 140 -4.75 1.15 22.52
C GLN A 140 -4.76 1.36 21.00
N CYS A 141 -5.94 1.69 20.41
CA CYS A 141 -6.11 1.81 18.98
C CYS A 141 -6.38 3.28 18.56
N PHE A 142 -5.52 3.81 17.71
CA PHE A 142 -5.62 5.18 17.17
C PHE A 142 -5.74 5.15 15.64
N VAL A 143 -6.72 5.85 15.09
CA VAL A 143 -6.82 6.03 13.64
C VAL A 143 -5.92 7.20 13.23
N VAL A 144 -4.85 6.89 12.54
CA VAL A 144 -3.83 7.86 12.12
C VAL A 144 -3.82 8.11 10.61
N GLY A 145 -4.40 7.20 9.83
CA GLY A 145 -4.31 7.20 8.37
C GLY A 145 -3.11 6.39 7.85
N ASN A 146 -2.98 6.31 6.53
CA ASN A 146 -1.85 5.64 5.89
C ASN A 146 -0.70 6.63 5.66
N THR A 147 0.44 6.40 6.27
CA THR A 147 1.61 7.28 6.20
C THR A 147 2.22 7.42 4.80
N VAL A 148 1.96 6.48 3.88
CA VAL A 148 2.42 6.62 2.49
C VAL A 148 1.85 7.87 1.84
N LEU A 149 0.63 8.27 2.22
CA LEU A 149 -0.08 9.44 1.68
C LEU A 149 0.57 10.77 2.07
N ASP A 150 1.32 10.79 3.16
CA ASP A 150 2.04 11.99 3.60
C ASP A 150 3.09 12.42 2.55
N ASN A 151 3.67 11.46 1.81
CA ASN A 151 4.60 11.75 0.70
C ASN A 151 3.88 12.36 -0.51
N LEU A 152 2.56 12.19 -0.62
CA LEU A 152 1.76 12.64 -1.76
C LEU A 152 1.17 14.04 -1.55
N LEU A 153 1.19 14.54 -0.31
CA LEU A 153 0.60 15.83 0.03
C LEU A 153 1.09 17.00 -0.85
N PRO A 154 2.40 17.09 -1.22
CA PRO A 154 2.90 18.16 -2.10
C PRO A 154 2.31 18.16 -3.52
N TYR A 155 1.75 17.02 -3.94
CA TYR A 155 1.14 16.86 -5.27
C TYR A 155 -0.35 17.22 -5.29
N LYS A 156 -1.00 17.33 -4.13
CA LYS A 156 -2.47 17.46 -4.02
C LYS A 156 -2.99 18.74 -4.66
N GLU A 157 -2.26 19.85 -4.53
CA GLU A 157 -2.61 21.13 -5.14
C GLU A 157 -2.45 21.17 -6.66
N LYS A 158 -1.68 20.23 -7.23
CA LYS A 158 -1.46 20.10 -8.68
C LYS A 158 -2.47 19.15 -9.34
N CYS A 159 -3.43 18.65 -8.58
CA CYS A 159 -4.37 17.64 -9.06
C CYS A 159 -5.41 18.28 -9.99
N GLU A 160 -5.55 17.73 -11.19
CA GLU A 160 -6.50 18.17 -12.21
C GLU A 160 -7.12 16.97 -12.93
N TYR A 161 -8.24 17.22 -13.63
CA TYR A 161 -8.88 16.21 -14.47
C TYR A 161 -8.70 16.62 -15.95
N THR A 162 -7.85 15.87 -16.65
CA THR A 162 -7.64 16.04 -18.09
C THR A 162 -8.39 14.97 -18.88
N ASN A 163 -8.06 14.79 -20.15
CA ASN A 163 -8.57 13.69 -20.98
C ASN A 163 -7.79 12.37 -20.81
N LYS A 164 -6.89 12.26 -19.81
CA LYS A 164 -6.04 11.08 -19.60
C LYS A 164 -6.73 10.01 -18.77
N ILE A 165 -6.54 8.74 -19.18
CA ILE A 165 -6.93 7.55 -18.45
C ILE A 165 -5.65 6.76 -18.14
N LEU A 166 -5.35 6.56 -16.87
CA LEU A 166 -4.19 5.78 -16.46
C LEU A 166 -4.57 4.30 -16.33
N ILE A 167 -3.76 3.42 -16.93
CA ILE A 167 -3.97 1.97 -16.87
C ILE A 167 -2.73 1.31 -16.26
N THR A 168 -2.94 0.38 -15.33
CA THR A 168 -1.88 -0.50 -14.83
C THR A 168 -2.45 -1.87 -14.52
N LEU A 169 -1.98 -2.90 -15.22
CA LEU A 169 -2.41 -4.29 -15.04
C LEU A 169 -1.17 -5.21 -15.03
N HIS A 170 -0.95 -5.92 -13.92
CA HIS A 170 0.24 -6.76 -13.76
C HIS A 170 0.10 -7.86 -12.69
N ARG A 171 -1.01 -7.92 -11.95
CA ARG A 171 -1.21 -8.90 -10.88
C ARG A 171 -1.31 -10.32 -11.43
N ARG A 172 -0.73 -11.28 -10.71
CA ARG A 172 -0.70 -12.71 -11.11
C ARG A 172 -2.08 -13.29 -11.33
N GLU A 173 -3.04 -12.87 -10.53
CA GLU A 173 -4.44 -13.28 -10.61
C GLU A 173 -5.10 -12.93 -11.95
N ASN A 174 -4.58 -11.90 -12.67
CA ASN A 174 -5.07 -11.50 -13.98
C ASN A 174 -4.33 -12.15 -15.17
N HIS A 175 -3.21 -12.86 -14.93
CA HIS A 175 -2.38 -13.37 -16.02
C HIS A 175 -3.12 -14.36 -16.93
N TYR A 176 -4.06 -15.14 -16.38
CA TYR A 176 -4.82 -16.15 -17.14
C TYR A 176 -5.85 -15.55 -18.11
N GLN A 177 -6.24 -14.30 -17.92
CA GLN A 177 -7.18 -13.56 -18.78
C GLN A 177 -6.66 -12.19 -19.22
N MET A 178 -5.33 -11.99 -19.21
CA MET A 178 -4.71 -10.71 -19.58
C MET A 178 -5.04 -10.31 -21.02
N ASP A 179 -5.13 -11.28 -21.94
CA ASP A 179 -5.57 -11.08 -23.32
C ASP A 179 -6.96 -10.45 -23.40
N LYS A 180 -7.91 -10.93 -22.59
CA LYS A 180 -9.27 -10.40 -22.53
C LYS A 180 -9.30 -8.99 -21.95
N TRP A 181 -8.56 -8.73 -20.86
CA TRP A 181 -8.43 -7.38 -20.30
C TRP A 181 -7.88 -6.40 -21.34
N PHE A 182 -6.79 -6.75 -22.01
CA PHE A 182 -6.18 -5.88 -22.99
C PHE A 182 -7.06 -5.66 -24.22
N THR A 183 -7.79 -6.68 -24.67
CA THR A 183 -8.77 -6.55 -25.75
C THR A 183 -9.88 -5.57 -25.38
N GLU A 184 -10.49 -5.72 -24.19
CA GLU A 184 -11.58 -4.82 -23.77
C GLU A 184 -11.09 -3.38 -23.55
N ILE A 185 -9.91 -3.19 -22.97
CA ILE A 185 -9.30 -1.87 -22.80
C ILE A 185 -9.00 -1.22 -24.17
N ASN A 186 -8.50 -1.98 -25.13
CA ASN A 186 -8.24 -1.48 -26.47
C ASN A 186 -9.52 -1.10 -27.23
N ASN A 187 -10.58 -1.91 -27.09
CA ASN A 187 -11.91 -1.62 -27.63
C ASN A 187 -12.50 -0.36 -26.99
N LEU A 188 -12.28 -0.18 -25.69
CA LEU A 188 -12.69 0.99 -24.97
C LEU A 188 -11.98 2.24 -25.49
N ALA A 189 -10.65 2.19 -25.65
CA ALA A 189 -9.87 3.30 -26.20
C ALA A 189 -10.33 3.67 -27.62
N SER A 190 -10.61 2.69 -28.46
CA SER A 190 -11.18 2.92 -29.80
C SER A 190 -12.54 3.62 -29.76
N SER A 191 -13.36 3.34 -28.73
CA SER A 191 -14.69 3.94 -28.55
C SER A 191 -14.66 5.38 -28.03
N TYR A 192 -13.53 5.83 -27.49
CA TYR A 192 -13.35 7.17 -26.91
C TYR A 192 -12.09 7.88 -27.47
N PRO A 193 -12.06 8.23 -28.76
CA PRO A 193 -10.87 8.78 -29.42
C PRO A 193 -10.41 10.14 -28.88
N ASN A 194 -11.27 10.84 -28.11
CA ASN A 194 -10.93 12.09 -27.44
C ASN A 194 -10.23 11.89 -26.08
N LEU A 195 -10.10 10.65 -25.61
CA LEU A 195 -9.38 10.30 -24.39
C LEU A 195 -8.03 9.69 -24.72
N GLU A 196 -7.02 10.02 -23.93
CA GLU A 196 -5.68 9.46 -24.01
C GLU A 196 -5.52 8.33 -22.98
N PHE A 197 -5.51 7.09 -23.46
CA PHE A 197 -5.27 5.92 -22.63
C PHE A 197 -3.78 5.65 -22.51
N ILE A 198 -3.21 5.73 -21.32
CA ILE A 198 -1.77 5.59 -21.04
C ILE A 198 -1.54 4.34 -20.21
N LEU A 199 -0.70 3.43 -20.70
CA LEU A 199 -0.32 2.19 -20.03
C LEU A 199 1.20 2.08 -19.92
N PRO A 200 1.80 2.35 -18.73
CA PRO A 200 3.14 1.90 -18.42
C PRO A 200 3.15 0.37 -18.37
N LEU A 201 3.73 -0.28 -19.36
CA LEU A 201 3.62 -1.72 -19.53
C LEU A 201 4.62 -2.45 -18.62
N HIS A 202 4.12 -3.25 -17.70
CA HIS A 202 4.94 -4.00 -16.76
C HIS A 202 5.87 -4.99 -17.48
N PRO A 203 7.16 -5.14 -17.05
CA PRO A 203 8.17 -5.96 -17.75
C PRO A 203 7.95 -7.47 -17.62
N ASN A 204 6.95 -7.91 -16.87
CA ASN A 204 6.65 -9.34 -16.71
C ASN A 204 6.29 -9.97 -18.08
N PRO A 205 6.94 -11.08 -18.48
CA PRO A 205 6.67 -11.76 -19.75
C PRO A 205 5.20 -12.14 -19.96
N ASN A 206 4.47 -12.49 -18.89
CA ASN A 206 3.04 -12.81 -18.95
C ASN A 206 2.16 -11.59 -19.33
N VAL A 207 2.66 -10.40 -19.12
CA VAL A 207 2.01 -9.15 -19.54
C VAL A 207 2.48 -8.76 -20.95
N GLN A 208 3.81 -8.76 -21.15
CA GLN A 208 4.45 -8.33 -22.41
C GLN A 208 3.97 -9.10 -23.64
N LYS A 209 3.73 -10.41 -23.53
CA LYS A 209 3.28 -11.26 -24.65
C LYS A 209 1.97 -10.79 -25.28
N HIS A 210 1.17 -10.00 -24.58
CA HIS A 210 -0.12 -9.49 -25.03
C HIS A 210 -0.05 -8.03 -25.55
N LYS A 211 1.14 -7.39 -25.56
CA LYS A 211 1.33 -6.01 -26.03
C LYS A 211 0.74 -5.73 -27.41
N HIS A 212 0.77 -6.72 -28.32
CA HIS A 212 0.25 -6.61 -29.69
C HIS A 212 -1.26 -6.31 -29.76
N LEU A 213 -2.02 -6.53 -28.69
CA LEU A 213 -3.46 -6.23 -28.61
C LEU A 213 -3.75 -4.73 -28.35
N LEU A 214 -2.75 -3.96 -27.96
CA LEU A 214 -2.89 -2.58 -27.47
C LEU A 214 -2.63 -1.56 -28.60
N THR A 215 -3.41 -1.59 -29.68
CA THR A 215 -3.19 -0.76 -30.88
C THR A 215 -3.69 0.68 -30.73
N ASN A 216 -4.64 0.93 -29.83
CA ASN A 216 -5.24 2.26 -29.57
C ASN A 216 -4.80 2.86 -28.23
N ILE A 217 -3.78 2.29 -27.59
CA ILE A 217 -3.27 2.67 -26.27
C ILE A 217 -1.89 3.29 -26.43
N ASN A 218 -1.64 4.37 -25.71
CA ASN A 218 -0.29 4.91 -25.54
C ASN A 218 0.48 4.02 -24.55
N VAL A 219 1.14 2.99 -25.09
CA VAL A 219 1.95 2.04 -24.33
C VAL A 219 3.35 2.63 -24.15
N ILE A 220 3.74 2.86 -22.92
CA ILE A 220 5.03 3.43 -22.55
C ILE A 220 5.86 2.44 -21.70
N GLU A 221 7.16 2.69 -21.59
CA GLU A 221 8.04 1.93 -20.71
C GLU A 221 7.63 2.08 -19.24
N PRO A 222 8.00 1.12 -18.37
CA PRO A 222 7.76 1.22 -16.93
C PRO A 222 8.34 2.52 -16.37
N LEU A 223 7.55 3.24 -15.60
CA LEU A 223 7.93 4.53 -15.03
C LEU A 223 8.41 4.41 -13.58
N PRO A 224 9.37 5.23 -13.15
CA PRO A 224 9.58 5.50 -11.74
C PRO A 224 8.29 6.00 -11.09
N HIS A 225 8.10 5.71 -9.80
CA HIS A 225 6.87 6.08 -9.07
C HIS A 225 6.56 7.59 -9.15
N SER A 226 7.57 8.46 -9.09
CA SER A 226 7.37 9.91 -9.21
C SER A 226 6.77 10.34 -10.55
N GLU A 227 7.17 9.70 -11.65
CA GLU A 227 6.63 9.98 -12.98
C GLU A 227 5.23 9.42 -13.16
N LEU A 228 4.96 8.23 -12.57
CA LEU A 228 3.61 7.67 -12.54
C LEU A 228 2.64 8.58 -11.79
N LEU A 229 3.07 9.20 -10.68
CA LEU A 229 2.28 10.17 -9.93
C LEU A 229 1.92 11.39 -10.78
N GLU A 230 2.83 11.90 -11.63
CA GLU A 230 2.53 13.04 -12.52
C GLU A 230 1.42 12.72 -13.54
N ILE A 231 1.28 11.45 -13.94
CA ILE A 231 0.16 11.01 -14.77
C ILE A 231 -1.11 10.86 -13.92
N LEU A 232 -0.99 10.23 -12.74
CA LEU A 232 -2.09 9.97 -11.83
C LEU A 232 -2.82 11.25 -11.41
N ILE A 233 -2.08 12.31 -11.01
CA ILE A 233 -2.68 13.58 -10.59
C ILE A 233 -3.43 14.30 -11.71
N LYS A 234 -3.08 14.01 -12.99
CA LYS A 234 -3.68 14.61 -14.18
C LYS A 234 -4.74 13.74 -14.85
N CYS A 235 -4.84 12.46 -14.50
CA CYS A 235 -5.81 11.60 -15.15
C CYS A 235 -7.25 11.89 -14.68
N ARG A 236 -8.22 11.43 -15.47
CA ARG A 236 -9.65 11.52 -15.16
C ARG A 236 -10.13 10.30 -14.40
N LEU A 237 -9.72 9.12 -14.87
CA LEU A 237 -10.02 7.83 -14.27
C LEU A 237 -8.76 6.96 -14.26
N VAL A 238 -8.76 5.96 -13.40
CA VAL A 238 -7.72 4.93 -13.31
C VAL A 238 -8.35 3.57 -13.53
N ILE A 239 -7.69 2.71 -14.33
CA ILE A 239 -8.03 1.29 -14.50
C ILE A 239 -6.83 0.50 -13.97
N SER A 240 -7.00 -0.22 -12.85
CA SER A 240 -5.84 -0.81 -12.19
C SER A 240 -6.17 -2.06 -11.37
N ASP A 241 -5.20 -2.97 -11.27
CA ASP A 241 -5.19 -4.07 -10.29
C ASP A 241 -4.21 -3.82 -9.13
N SER A 242 -3.55 -2.67 -9.09
CA SER A 242 -2.55 -2.30 -8.08
C SER A 242 -3.18 -1.81 -6.78
N GLY A 243 -2.81 -2.42 -5.63
CA GLY A 243 -3.24 -1.97 -4.31
C GLY A 243 -2.75 -0.55 -3.96
N GLY A 244 -1.51 -0.20 -4.30
CA GLY A 244 -0.97 1.14 -4.06
C GLY A 244 -1.74 2.23 -4.81
N LEU A 245 -2.06 2.00 -6.08
CA LEU A 245 -2.82 2.96 -6.88
C LEU A 245 -4.28 3.11 -6.41
N GLN A 246 -4.85 2.14 -5.72
CA GLN A 246 -6.15 2.29 -5.08
C GLN A 246 -6.10 3.36 -3.97
N GLU A 247 -5.07 3.34 -3.13
CA GLU A 247 -4.88 4.31 -2.05
C GLU A 247 -4.49 5.70 -2.59
N GLU A 248 -3.52 5.73 -3.50
CA GLU A 248 -3.03 6.98 -4.12
C GLU A 248 -4.10 7.66 -4.97
N GLY A 249 -4.83 6.89 -5.79
CA GLY A 249 -5.98 7.38 -6.56
C GLY A 249 -7.06 7.95 -5.66
N SER A 250 -7.41 7.25 -4.58
CA SER A 250 -8.37 7.75 -3.59
C SER A 250 -7.91 9.05 -2.94
N PHE A 251 -6.62 9.17 -2.62
CA PHE A 251 -6.04 10.39 -2.04
C PHE A 251 -6.16 11.61 -2.97
N PHE A 252 -6.00 11.40 -4.27
CA PHE A 252 -6.16 12.44 -5.29
C PHE A 252 -7.60 12.60 -5.81
N ASN A 253 -8.58 11.98 -5.13
CA ASN A 253 -9.98 11.97 -5.53
C ASN A 253 -10.22 11.44 -6.96
N LYS A 254 -9.39 10.49 -7.41
CA LYS A 254 -9.59 9.80 -8.68
C LYS A 254 -10.43 8.55 -8.47
N LYS A 255 -11.45 8.35 -9.30
CA LYS A 255 -12.15 7.06 -9.34
C LYS A 255 -11.25 6.00 -9.96
N VAL A 256 -11.16 4.86 -9.29
CA VAL A 256 -10.34 3.72 -9.71
C VAL A 256 -11.24 2.54 -10.04
N ILE A 257 -11.21 2.08 -11.27
CA ILE A 257 -11.77 0.79 -11.67
C ILE A 257 -10.78 -0.28 -11.28
N VAL A 258 -11.15 -1.08 -10.29
CA VAL A 258 -10.28 -2.12 -9.73
C VAL A 258 -10.53 -3.43 -10.47
N CYS A 259 -9.61 -3.82 -11.34
CA CYS A 259 -9.66 -5.05 -12.15
C CYS A 259 -9.31 -6.28 -11.30
N ARG A 260 -10.17 -6.61 -10.36
CA ARG A 260 -10.03 -7.72 -9.40
C ARG A 260 -11.40 -8.24 -8.98
N GLU A 261 -11.47 -9.48 -8.50
CA GLU A 261 -12.69 -10.04 -7.91
C GLU A 261 -12.99 -9.43 -6.53
N THR A 262 -11.95 -9.17 -5.75
CA THR A 262 -12.03 -8.59 -4.40
C THR A 262 -10.94 -7.56 -4.16
N THR A 263 -11.11 -6.75 -3.12
CA THR A 263 -10.04 -5.85 -2.64
C THR A 263 -9.95 -5.90 -1.11
N GLU A 264 -8.74 -5.81 -0.62
CA GLU A 264 -8.45 -5.64 0.81
C GLU A 264 -8.69 -4.20 1.32
N ARG A 265 -9.29 -3.35 0.49
CA ARG A 265 -9.55 -1.92 0.73
C ARG A 265 -11.03 -1.55 0.57
N PRO A 266 -11.96 -2.22 1.28
CA PRO A 266 -13.39 -2.06 1.08
C PRO A 266 -13.92 -0.66 1.45
N GLU A 267 -13.22 0.08 2.31
CA GLU A 267 -13.62 1.42 2.74
C GLU A 267 -13.76 2.39 1.57
N ALA A 268 -12.88 2.30 0.59
CA ALA A 268 -12.92 3.20 -0.57
C ALA A 268 -14.01 2.84 -1.58
N ILE A 269 -14.58 1.64 -1.52
CA ILE A 269 -15.80 1.29 -2.28
C ILE A 269 -16.98 2.10 -1.73
N HIS A 270 -17.18 2.09 -0.41
CA HIS A 270 -18.28 2.81 0.23
C HIS A 270 -18.21 4.34 0.05
N THR A 271 -17.03 4.88 -0.13
CA THR A 271 -16.81 6.30 -0.38
C THR A 271 -16.87 6.68 -1.87
N GLY A 272 -17.04 5.71 -2.76
CA GLY A 272 -17.13 5.91 -4.21
C GLY A 272 -15.79 6.18 -4.92
N HIS A 273 -14.67 5.92 -4.26
CA HIS A 273 -13.34 6.02 -4.88
C HIS A 273 -12.98 4.77 -5.69
N LEU A 274 -13.35 3.58 -5.20
CA LEU A 274 -13.07 2.31 -5.84
C LEU A 274 -14.34 1.66 -6.39
N HIS A 275 -14.23 1.09 -7.57
CA HIS A 275 -15.29 0.37 -8.26
C HIS A 275 -14.75 -0.97 -8.77
N ILE A 276 -15.24 -2.06 -8.20
CA ILE A 276 -14.77 -3.41 -8.56
C ILE A 276 -15.28 -3.77 -9.96
N CYS A 277 -14.36 -4.20 -10.79
CA CYS A 277 -14.60 -4.79 -12.10
C CYS A 277 -14.03 -6.21 -12.09
N SER A 278 -14.85 -7.18 -11.73
CA SER A 278 -14.43 -8.58 -11.55
C SER A 278 -14.23 -9.34 -12.87
N SER A 279 -14.66 -8.76 -13.98
CA SER A 279 -14.53 -9.38 -15.31
C SER A 279 -14.27 -8.32 -16.38
N PRO A 280 -13.44 -8.62 -17.39
CA PRO A 280 -13.22 -7.73 -18.55
C PRO A 280 -14.52 -7.30 -19.24
N LEU A 281 -15.52 -8.18 -19.30
CA LEU A 281 -16.80 -7.91 -19.96
C LEU A 281 -17.62 -6.79 -19.29
N LEU A 282 -17.40 -6.53 -18.01
CA LEU A 282 -18.09 -5.46 -17.26
C LEU A 282 -17.42 -4.09 -17.45
N LEU A 283 -16.20 -4.05 -17.99
CA LEU A 283 -15.38 -2.84 -18.04
C LEU A 283 -16.03 -1.71 -18.82
N LYS A 284 -16.62 -2.01 -19.97
CA LYS A 284 -17.19 -0.99 -20.86
C LYS A 284 -18.34 -0.24 -20.24
N GLU A 285 -19.27 -0.94 -19.59
CA GLU A 285 -20.43 -0.34 -18.95
C GLU A 285 -20.02 0.48 -17.74
N LEU A 286 -19.21 -0.12 -16.86
CA LEU A 286 -18.69 0.55 -15.66
C LEU A 286 -17.88 1.81 -16.01
N PHE A 287 -17.03 1.75 -17.03
CA PHE A 287 -16.25 2.90 -17.47
C PHE A 287 -17.16 4.05 -17.97
N LYS A 288 -18.19 3.73 -18.76
CA LYS A 288 -19.14 4.72 -19.27
C LYS A 288 -19.84 5.47 -18.13
N ASP A 289 -20.30 4.75 -17.12
CA ASP A 289 -21.00 5.33 -15.97
C ASP A 289 -20.06 6.24 -15.17
N LEU A 290 -18.83 5.78 -14.90
CA LEU A 290 -17.85 6.53 -14.13
C LEU A 290 -17.27 7.72 -14.91
N LEU A 291 -17.18 7.65 -16.22
CA LEU A 291 -16.71 8.77 -17.04
C LEU A 291 -17.68 9.96 -16.98
N ASN A 292 -18.98 9.71 -16.90
CA ASN A 292 -20.02 10.75 -16.79
C ASN A 292 -20.05 11.38 -15.38
N ASP A 293 -19.69 10.63 -14.35
CA ASP A 293 -19.62 11.07 -12.95
C ASP A 293 -18.24 10.76 -12.36
N TYR A 294 -17.18 11.36 -12.89
CA TYR A 294 -15.81 11.07 -12.47
C TYR A 294 -15.37 11.78 -11.19
N GLN A 295 -16.09 12.81 -10.74
CA GLN A 295 -15.72 13.60 -9.56
C GLN A 295 -16.16 12.91 -8.26
N ILE A 296 -15.36 13.02 -7.23
CA ILE A 296 -15.63 12.45 -5.90
C ILE A 296 -15.82 13.60 -4.92
N LYS A 297 -16.89 13.53 -4.12
CA LYS A 297 -17.21 14.51 -3.08
C LYS A 297 -16.75 14.07 -1.69
N ASN A 298 -16.58 12.77 -1.49
CA ASN A 298 -16.18 12.20 -0.20
C ASN A 298 -14.68 12.36 0.02
N SER A 299 -14.28 12.44 1.28
CA SER A 299 -12.86 12.42 1.67
C SER A 299 -12.25 11.04 1.49
N CYS A 300 -10.94 11.00 1.24
CA CYS A 300 -10.19 9.76 1.17
C CYS A 300 -10.28 8.99 2.50
N PRO A 301 -10.70 7.72 2.50
CA PRO A 301 -10.85 6.94 3.73
C PRO A 301 -9.51 6.57 4.38
N TYR A 302 -8.41 6.65 3.63
CA TYR A 302 -7.06 6.29 4.09
C TYR A 302 -6.31 7.44 4.75
N GLY A 303 -6.91 8.63 4.83
CA GLY A 303 -6.34 9.79 5.51
C GLY A 303 -6.13 11.01 4.63
N ASP A 304 -5.61 12.06 5.26
CA ASP A 304 -5.46 13.40 4.73
C ASP A 304 -4.01 13.78 4.36
N GLY A 305 -3.07 12.84 4.45
CA GLY A 305 -1.64 13.08 4.22
C GLY A 305 -0.91 13.69 5.43
N LYS A 306 -1.50 13.61 6.63
CA LYS A 306 -0.94 14.11 7.90
C LYS A 306 -0.81 13.02 8.95
N SER A 307 -0.68 11.78 8.52
CA SER A 307 -0.62 10.61 9.39
C SER A 307 0.59 10.67 10.33
N SER A 308 1.75 11.09 9.85
CA SER A 308 2.96 11.23 10.68
C SER A 308 2.79 12.23 11.81
N ILE A 309 2.08 13.33 11.60
CA ILE A 309 1.79 14.31 12.64
C ILE A 309 0.89 13.69 13.72
N LYS A 310 -0.13 12.94 13.32
CA LYS A 310 -1.02 12.24 14.25
C LYS A 310 -0.25 11.19 15.06
N ILE A 311 0.66 10.45 14.43
CA ILE A 311 1.53 9.47 15.10
C ILE A 311 2.43 10.18 16.12
N LYS A 312 3.07 11.29 15.75
CA LYS A 312 3.89 12.08 16.67
C LYS A 312 3.10 12.48 17.93
N HIS A 313 1.88 12.98 17.77
CA HIS A 313 1.02 13.32 18.92
C HIS A 313 0.65 12.10 19.78
N VAL A 314 0.53 10.89 19.19
CA VAL A 314 0.34 9.67 19.98
C VAL A 314 1.59 9.37 20.79
N TYR A 315 2.80 9.49 20.21
CA TYR A 315 4.07 9.31 20.94
C TYR A 315 4.23 10.27 22.13
N GLU A 316 3.83 11.54 21.95
CA GLU A 316 3.95 12.56 23.00
C GLU A 316 3.01 12.34 24.19
N LYS A 317 2.01 11.46 24.06
CA LYS A 317 1.05 11.11 25.12
C LYS A 317 1.47 9.90 25.95
N PHE A 318 2.40 9.10 25.47
CA PHE A 318 2.78 7.80 26.03
C PHE A 318 4.30 7.66 26.22
#